data_60b8392e70d7d3bc86c6655cd2744b4f
#
_entry.id   60b8392e70d7d3bc86c6655cd2744b4f
#
_cell.length_a   1.000
_cell.length_b   1.000
_cell.length_c   1.000
_cell.angle_alpha   90.00
_cell.angle_beta   90.00
_cell.angle_gamma   90.00
#
_symmetry.space_group_name_H-M   'P 1'
#
loop_
_entity.id
_entity.type
_entity.pdbx_description
1 polymer ?
#
loop_
_entity_poly.entity_id
_entity_poly.type
_entity_poly.pdbx_seq_one_letter_code
_entity_poly.pdbx_strand_id
1 'polypeptide(L)'
;MTKHFLHLADYTADEIWDLLKLAKELKVKFHNKEEYKPFKDRSLAMIFAKPSARTRVSFETGFEWMGGNALFLGPNDIGIGKREAIKDISRLFARYNDMIMARLFDHKHILELAEYSDVPVINGLTDYNHPCQILADILTVWEHRKNLENLKIVYMGDGNNIVHSWLQLASILPMHFVCCNPSGFDPDEKTIQMVHDSQISTFESSHDPNSAVNGADVIYTDVWASMGQKEEAEEREKIFADYQ
;
A
#
# COMPACT_ATOMS: atom_id res chain seq x y z
N MET A 1 -22.87 5.00 -3.37
CA MET A 1 -22.01 4.41 -2.31
C MET A 1 -20.69 5.15 -2.30
N THR A 2 -20.14 5.38 -1.12
CA THR A 2 -18.82 6.00 -0.97
C THR A 2 -17.73 5.08 -1.52
N LYS A 3 -16.81 5.60 -2.34
CA LYS A 3 -15.68 4.82 -2.84
C LYS A 3 -14.54 4.86 -1.81
N HIS A 4 -14.08 3.70 -1.38
CA HIS A 4 -12.96 3.53 -0.45
C HIS A 4 -11.70 3.14 -1.24
N PHE A 5 -10.52 3.35 -0.67
CA PHE A 5 -9.25 2.93 -1.24
C PHE A 5 -8.62 1.85 -0.35
N LEU A 6 -9.04 0.58 -0.53
CA LEU A 6 -8.64 -0.55 0.30
C LEU A 6 -7.67 -1.51 -0.39
N HIS A 7 -7.94 -1.82 -1.66
CA HIS A 7 -7.13 -2.69 -2.50
C HIS A 7 -6.92 -2.05 -3.87
N LEU A 8 -5.79 -2.35 -4.50
CA LEU A 8 -5.58 -1.94 -5.90
C LEU A 8 -6.52 -2.68 -6.85
N ALA A 9 -6.81 -3.96 -6.56
CA ALA A 9 -7.71 -4.78 -7.36
C ALA A 9 -9.16 -4.28 -7.41
N ASP A 10 -9.55 -3.33 -6.56
CA ASP A 10 -10.89 -2.70 -6.60
C ASP A 10 -11.03 -1.65 -7.71
N TYR A 11 -9.95 -1.39 -8.46
CA TYR A 11 -9.86 -0.34 -9.47
C TYR A 11 -9.63 -0.91 -10.86
N THR A 12 -10.11 -0.20 -11.86
CA THR A 12 -9.78 -0.50 -13.27
C THR A 12 -8.41 0.05 -13.65
N ALA A 13 -7.83 -0.43 -14.75
CA ALA A 13 -6.58 0.09 -15.28
C ALA A 13 -6.64 1.60 -15.54
N ASP A 14 -7.75 2.09 -16.13
CA ASP A 14 -7.94 3.52 -16.41
C ASP A 14 -7.95 4.34 -15.12
N GLU A 15 -8.62 3.88 -14.07
CA GLU A 15 -8.65 4.56 -12.77
C GLU A 15 -7.25 4.59 -12.11
N ILE A 16 -6.47 3.52 -12.22
CA ILE A 16 -5.08 3.50 -11.74
C ILE A 16 -4.22 4.50 -12.54
N TRP A 17 -4.36 4.53 -13.87
CA TRP A 17 -3.66 5.51 -14.70
C TRP A 17 -4.04 6.96 -14.37
N ASP A 18 -5.32 7.22 -14.11
CA ASP A 18 -5.78 8.56 -13.72
C ASP A 18 -5.21 8.98 -12.36
N LEU A 19 -5.12 8.06 -11.38
CA LEU A 19 -4.46 8.31 -10.10
C LEU A 19 -2.96 8.62 -10.28
N LEU A 20 -2.25 7.86 -11.12
CA LEU A 20 -0.82 8.10 -11.39
C LEU A 20 -0.58 9.43 -12.11
N LYS A 21 -1.41 9.79 -13.10
CA LYS A 21 -1.33 11.09 -13.80
C LYS A 21 -1.59 12.23 -12.83
N LEU A 22 -2.64 12.12 -12.02
CA LEU A 22 -2.97 13.11 -11.00
C LEU A 22 -1.82 13.27 -9.99
N ALA A 23 -1.27 12.16 -9.49
CA ALA A 23 -0.14 12.20 -8.55
C ALA A 23 1.08 12.92 -9.16
N LYS A 24 1.40 12.66 -10.43
CA LYS A 24 2.48 13.33 -11.16
C LYS A 24 2.23 14.83 -11.32
N GLU A 25 1.00 15.22 -11.65
CA GLU A 25 0.60 16.64 -11.75
C GLU A 25 0.73 17.34 -10.38
N LEU A 26 0.20 16.71 -9.31
CA LEU A 26 0.27 17.28 -7.97
C LEU A 26 1.71 17.39 -7.46
N LYS A 27 2.56 16.41 -7.79
CA LYS A 27 3.99 16.47 -7.47
C LYS A 27 4.67 17.70 -8.09
N VAL A 28 4.36 18.04 -9.34
CA VAL A 28 4.86 19.23 -10.01
C VAL A 28 4.35 20.51 -9.32
N LYS A 29 3.04 20.60 -9.06
CA LYS A 29 2.44 21.74 -8.34
C LYS A 29 3.07 21.94 -6.97
N PHE A 30 3.27 20.86 -6.22
CA PHE A 30 3.90 20.89 -4.90
C PHE A 30 5.34 21.45 -4.97
N HIS A 31 6.15 20.96 -5.91
CA HIS A 31 7.53 21.44 -6.09
C HIS A 31 7.60 22.91 -6.53
N ASN A 32 6.67 23.34 -7.37
CA ASN A 32 6.56 24.73 -7.82
C ASN A 32 5.94 25.66 -6.76
N LYS A 33 5.49 25.12 -5.62
CA LYS A 33 4.77 25.85 -4.57
C LYS A 33 3.48 26.52 -5.08
N GLU A 34 2.84 25.90 -6.06
CA GLU A 34 1.56 26.35 -6.58
C GLU A 34 0.45 26.12 -5.56
N GLU A 35 -0.49 27.06 -5.45
CA GLU A 35 -1.63 26.88 -4.59
C GLU A 35 -2.60 25.86 -5.17
N TYR A 36 -2.91 24.81 -4.38
CA TYR A 36 -3.89 23.78 -4.75
C TYR A 36 -4.59 23.29 -3.49
N LYS A 37 -5.83 23.74 -3.24
CA LYS A 37 -6.55 23.51 -1.98
C LYS A 37 -7.92 22.85 -2.18
N PRO A 38 -7.98 21.64 -2.77
CA PRO A 38 -9.24 20.92 -2.97
C PRO A 38 -9.89 20.47 -1.66
N PHE A 39 -9.12 20.38 -0.57
CA PHE A 39 -9.59 19.95 0.75
C PHE A 39 -9.73 21.12 1.74
N LYS A 40 -9.91 22.35 1.21
CA LYS A 40 -10.18 23.49 2.09
C LYS A 40 -11.37 23.20 3.00
N ASP A 41 -11.21 23.45 4.30
CA ASP A 41 -12.20 23.23 5.35
C ASP A 41 -12.61 21.75 5.52
N ARG A 42 -11.78 20.81 5.06
CA ARG A 42 -11.97 19.36 5.23
C ARG A 42 -11.04 18.79 6.28
N SER A 43 -11.47 17.69 6.90
CA SER A 43 -10.72 16.99 7.91
C SER A 43 -10.46 15.53 7.56
N LEU A 44 -9.25 15.04 7.92
CA LEU A 44 -8.82 13.65 7.78
C LEU A 44 -8.50 13.07 9.16
N ALA A 45 -9.21 12.02 9.57
CA ALA A 45 -8.80 11.22 10.73
C ALA A 45 -7.75 10.20 10.31
N MET A 46 -6.57 10.24 10.93
CA MET A 46 -5.47 9.29 10.68
C MET A 46 -5.32 8.33 11.85
N ILE A 47 -5.81 7.11 11.71
CA ILE A 47 -5.81 6.05 12.73
C ILE A 47 -4.54 5.21 12.57
N PHE A 48 -3.71 5.13 13.61
CA PHE A 48 -2.48 4.36 13.63
C PHE A 48 -2.48 3.32 14.75
N ALA A 49 -2.63 2.05 14.43
CA ALA A 49 -2.32 0.93 15.32
C ALA A 49 -0.82 0.58 15.31
N LYS A 50 -0.14 0.84 14.16
CA LYS A 50 1.32 0.69 13.97
C LYS A 50 1.97 2.06 13.83
N PRO A 51 2.99 2.41 14.64
CA PRO A 51 3.75 3.65 14.45
C PRO A 51 4.43 3.70 13.06
N SER A 52 4.41 4.86 12.43
CA SER A 52 5.13 5.11 11.18
C SER A 52 5.33 6.61 10.96
N ALA A 53 6.58 7.05 11.04
CA ALA A 53 6.91 8.45 10.77
C ALA A 53 6.66 8.81 9.29
N ARG A 54 7.07 7.96 8.35
CA ARG A 54 6.90 8.20 6.91
C ARG A 54 5.43 8.34 6.53
N THR A 55 4.58 7.38 6.91
CA THR A 55 3.15 7.42 6.61
C THR A 55 2.48 8.63 7.25
N ARG A 56 2.80 8.93 8.52
CA ARG A 56 2.25 10.10 9.22
C ARG A 56 2.60 11.38 8.48
N VAL A 57 3.89 11.64 8.28
CA VAL A 57 4.36 12.89 7.68
C VAL A 57 3.82 13.07 6.25
N SER A 58 3.79 12.01 5.42
CA SER A 58 3.30 12.11 4.05
C SER A 58 1.82 12.48 3.98
N PHE A 59 0.96 11.84 4.80
CA PHE A 59 -0.47 12.15 4.82
C PHE A 59 -0.75 13.52 5.47
N GLU A 60 -0.12 13.79 6.60
CA GLU A 60 -0.32 15.05 7.35
C GLU A 60 0.10 16.25 6.49
N THR A 61 1.33 16.25 5.97
CA THR A 61 1.87 17.33 5.13
C THR A 61 1.11 17.45 3.80
N GLY A 62 0.80 16.31 3.15
CA GLY A 62 0.09 16.32 1.87
C GLY A 62 -1.33 16.87 2.00
N PHE A 63 -2.06 16.46 3.04
CA PHE A 63 -3.42 16.93 3.28
C PHE A 63 -3.48 18.41 3.69
N GLU A 64 -2.52 18.85 4.51
CA GLU A 64 -2.35 20.26 4.87
C GLU A 64 -2.01 21.14 3.66
N TRP A 65 -1.07 20.70 2.81
CA TRP A 65 -0.75 21.42 1.56
C TRP A 65 -1.98 21.58 0.66
N MET A 66 -2.84 20.53 0.61
CA MET A 66 -4.10 20.58 -0.13
C MET A 66 -5.21 21.36 0.59
N GLY A 67 -4.91 22.04 1.69
CA GLY A 67 -5.80 22.96 2.41
C GLY A 67 -6.69 22.31 3.48
N GLY A 68 -6.52 21.03 3.75
CA GLY A 68 -7.25 20.32 4.80
C GLY A 68 -6.53 20.31 6.14
N ASN A 69 -7.14 19.68 7.14
CA ASN A 69 -6.58 19.46 8.47
C ASN A 69 -6.54 17.96 8.77
N ALA A 70 -5.37 17.42 9.16
CA ALA A 70 -5.20 16.02 9.48
C ALA A 70 -5.04 15.81 10.99
N LEU A 71 -5.84 14.90 11.56
CA LEU A 71 -5.82 14.55 12.97
C LEU A 71 -5.11 13.22 13.18
N PHE A 72 -3.98 13.23 13.85
CA PHE A 72 -3.25 12.01 14.20
C PHE A 72 -3.85 11.36 15.44
N LEU A 73 -4.18 10.07 15.34
CA LEU A 73 -4.74 9.24 16.39
C LEU A 73 -3.88 7.98 16.54
N GLY A 74 -3.06 7.99 17.57
CA GLY A 74 -2.13 6.90 17.87
C GLY A 74 -2.77 5.71 18.60
N PRO A 75 -1.99 4.64 18.87
CA PRO A 75 -2.50 3.43 19.52
C PRO A 75 -3.13 3.65 20.88
N ASN A 76 -2.64 4.65 21.62
CA ASN A 76 -3.12 4.97 22.97
C ASN A 76 -4.38 5.84 22.97
N ASP A 77 -4.67 6.51 21.87
CA ASP A 77 -5.82 7.42 21.79
C ASP A 77 -7.14 6.65 21.58
N ILE A 78 -7.11 5.59 20.75
CA ILE A 78 -8.31 4.88 20.34
C ILE A 78 -8.38 3.47 20.94
N GLY A 79 -7.26 2.71 20.96
CA GLY A 79 -7.27 1.29 21.32
C GLY A 79 -8.16 0.45 20.40
N ILE A 80 -8.07 0.70 19.08
CA ILE A 80 -8.93 0.12 18.05
C ILE A 80 -9.04 -1.40 18.16
N GLY A 81 -10.29 -1.92 18.15
CA GLY A 81 -10.58 -3.35 18.28
C GLY A 81 -10.36 -3.94 19.68
N LYS A 82 -9.93 -3.11 20.66
CA LYS A 82 -9.74 -3.54 22.06
C LYS A 82 -10.65 -2.77 23.02
N ARG A 83 -10.65 -1.44 22.94
CA ARG A 83 -11.44 -0.58 23.82
C ARG A 83 -12.84 -0.36 23.28
N GLU A 84 -12.99 -0.17 21.97
CA GLU A 84 -14.23 0.09 21.27
C GLU A 84 -14.35 -0.80 20.04
N ALA A 85 -15.57 -1.14 19.64
CA ALA A 85 -15.82 -1.90 18.42
C ALA A 85 -15.45 -1.05 17.18
N ILE A 86 -14.90 -1.68 16.16
CA ILE A 86 -14.47 -1.01 14.91
C ILE A 86 -15.64 -0.22 14.28
N LYS A 87 -16.83 -0.82 14.21
CA LYS A 87 -18.03 -0.21 13.65
C LYS A 87 -18.43 1.10 14.36
N ASP A 88 -18.21 1.18 15.67
CA ASP A 88 -18.61 2.35 16.46
C ASP A 88 -17.57 3.47 16.27
N ILE A 89 -16.28 3.13 16.24
CA ILE A 89 -15.18 4.02 15.85
C ILE A 89 -15.40 4.58 14.45
N SER A 90 -15.76 3.72 13.48
CA SER A 90 -16.03 4.12 12.10
C SER A 90 -17.13 5.15 12.01
N ARG A 91 -18.29 4.86 12.61
CA ARG A 91 -19.45 5.78 12.65
C ARG A 91 -19.14 7.10 13.35
N LEU A 92 -18.40 7.03 14.46
CA LEU A 92 -18.01 8.22 15.22
C LEU A 92 -17.12 9.14 14.38
N PHE A 93 -16.06 8.59 13.78
CA PHE A 93 -15.11 9.41 13.00
C PHE A 93 -15.70 9.89 11.69
N ALA A 94 -16.57 9.12 11.03
CA ALA A 94 -17.29 9.56 9.84
C ALA A 94 -18.25 10.74 10.12
N ARG A 95 -18.69 10.95 11.38
CA ARG A 95 -19.51 12.11 11.77
C ARG A 95 -18.70 13.39 11.98
N TYR A 96 -17.44 13.28 12.35
CA TYR A 96 -16.60 14.43 12.66
C TYR A 96 -15.61 14.76 11.54
N ASN A 97 -15.32 13.83 10.65
CA ASN A 97 -14.31 13.99 9.61
C ASN A 97 -14.87 13.69 8.23
N ASP A 98 -14.25 14.27 7.22
CA ASP A 98 -14.62 14.09 5.81
C ASP A 98 -13.97 12.86 5.18
N MET A 99 -12.91 12.31 5.83
CA MET A 99 -12.13 11.16 5.35
C MET A 99 -11.46 10.45 6.52
N ILE A 100 -11.23 9.17 6.37
CA ILE A 100 -10.48 8.34 7.34
C ILE A 100 -9.32 7.67 6.61
N MET A 101 -8.11 7.76 7.15
CA MET A 101 -6.98 6.90 6.78
C MET A 101 -6.63 6.01 7.96
N ALA A 102 -6.39 4.73 7.74
CA ALA A 102 -6.02 3.84 8.82
C ALA A 102 -4.81 2.95 8.45
N ARG A 103 -3.86 2.85 9.39
CA ARG A 103 -2.72 1.95 9.34
C ARG A 103 -2.84 0.95 10.49
N LEU A 104 -3.24 -0.27 10.15
CA LEU A 104 -3.69 -1.30 11.09
C LEU A 104 -2.82 -2.56 11.00
N PHE A 105 -3.06 -3.51 11.92
CA PHE A 105 -2.53 -4.87 11.84
C PHE A 105 -3.48 -5.73 11.01
N ASP A 106 -4.59 -6.17 11.59
CA ASP A 106 -5.55 -7.06 10.95
C ASP A 106 -6.29 -6.35 9.81
N HIS A 107 -6.25 -6.96 8.63
CA HIS A 107 -6.94 -6.45 7.44
C HIS A 107 -8.46 -6.40 7.59
N LYS A 108 -9.06 -7.29 8.39
CA LYS A 108 -10.50 -7.27 8.67
C LYS A 108 -10.94 -5.95 9.30
N HIS A 109 -10.08 -5.32 10.08
CA HIS A 109 -10.40 -4.06 10.72
C HIS A 109 -10.55 -2.91 9.72
N ILE A 110 -9.75 -2.86 8.64
CA ILE A 110 -9.92 -1.83 7.61
C ILE A 110 -11.19 -2.06 6.77
N LEU A 111 -11.52 -3.32 6.52
CA LEU A 111 -12.76 -3.68 5.83
C LEU A 111 -13.98 -3.27 6.65
N GLU A 112 -14.00 -3.57 7.95
CA GLU A 112 -15.08 -3.17 8.85
C GLU A 112 -15.16 -1.64 8.99
N LEU A 113 -14.03 -0.91 9.07
CA LEU A 113 -14.04 0.54 9.02
C LEU A 113 -14.73 1.08 7.78
N ALA A 114 -14.45 0.52 6.61
CA ALA A 114 -15.06 0.93 5.36
C ALA A 114 -16.54 0.57 5.28
N GLU A 115 -16.93 -0.61 5.75
CA GLU A 115 -18.34 -1.06 5.76
C GLU A 115 -19.26 -0.12 6.53
N TYR A 116 -18.78 0.43 7.65
CA TYR A 116 -19.60 1.28 8.53
C TYR A 116 -19.31 2.79 8.37
N SER A 117 -18.52 3.19 7.37
CA SER A 117 -18.18 4.59 7.10
C SER A 117 -19.00 5.20 5.98
N ASP A 118 -19.61 6.36 6.25
CA ASP A 118 -20.25 7.19 5.23
C ASP A 118 -19.24 8.08 4.46
N VAL A 119 -17.98 8.14 4.91
CA VAL A 119 -16.89 8.90 4.28
C VAL A 119 -15.82 7.97 3.71
N PRO A 120 -14.98 8.43 2.74
CA PRO A 120 -13.92 7.61 2.18
C PRO A 120 -12.95 7.09 3.25
N VAL A 121 -12.60 5.79 3.15
CA VAL A 121 -11.57 5.14 3.96
C VAL A 121 -10.39 4.79 3.08
N ILE A 122 -9.18 5.17 3.51
CA ILE A 122 -7.91 4.90 2.84
C ILE A 122 -7.12 3.90 3.66
N ASN A 123 -6.70 2.81 3.03
CA ASN A 123 -5.79 1.83 3.61
C ASN A 123 -4.35 2.35 3.58
N GLY A 124 -3.86 2.84 4.70
CA GLY A 124 -2.47 3.27 4.88
C GLY A 124 -1.46 2.14 5.03
N LEU A 125 -1.90 0.97 5.43
CA LEU A 125 -1.25 -0.35 5.48
C LEU A 125 -2.04 -1.30 6.38
N THR A 126 -2.07 -2.57 5.99
CA THR A 126 -2.42 -3.70 6.87
C THR A 126 -1.40 -4.82 6.73
N ASP A 127 -1.56 -5.91 7.49
CA ASP A 127 -0.72 -7.11 7.33
C ASP A 127 -0.97 -7.83 6.01
N TYR A 128 -2.08 -7.54 5.33
CA TYR A 128 -2.42 -8.13 4.03
C TYR A 128 -1.91 -7.32 2.83
N ASN A 129 -2.05 -5.98 2.85
CA ASN A 129 -1.64 -5.14 1.71
C ASN A 129 -1.23 -3.71 2.10
N HIS A 130 -0.55 -3.03 1.17
CA HIS A 130 -0.11 -1.64 1.28
C HIS A 130 -0.30 -0.89 -0.06
N PRO A 131 -1.55 -0.60 -0.48
CA PRO A 131 -1.84 -0.08 -1.81
C PRO A 131 -1.18 1.28 -2.09
N CYS A 132 -1.12 2.16 -1.10
CA CYS A 132 -0.48 3.48 -1.24
C CYS A 132 1.02 3.37 -1.58
N GLN A 133 1.72 2.37 -1.00
CA GLN A 133 3.15 2.15 -1.28
C GLN A 133 3.36 1.77 -2.74
N ILE A 134 2.59 0.80 -3.23
CA ILE A 134 2.79 0.29 -4.59
C ILE A 134 2.42 1.32 -5.65
N LEU A 135 1.43 2.19 -5.41
CA LEU A 135 1.18 3.32 -6.32
C LEU A 135 2.35 4.31 -6.34
N ALA A 136 3.01 4.56 -5.21
CA ALA A 136 4.19 5.41 -5.15
C ALA A 136 5.39 4.79 -5.88
N ASP A 137 5.56 3.47 -5.75
CA ASP A 137 6.66 2.73 -6.37
C ASP A 137 6.49 2.64 -7.88
N ILE A 138 5.30 2.30 -8.38
CA ILE A 138 5.05 2.26 -9.83
C ILE A 138 5.10 3.66 -10.46
N LEU A 139 4.71 4.71 -9.72
CA LEU A 139 4.92 6.10 -10.15
C LEU A 139 6.41 6.40 -10.31
N THR A 140 7.24 5.97 -9.36
CA THR A 140 8.69 6.13 -9.41
C THR A 140 9.27 5.40 -10.62
N VAL A 141 8.87 4.17 -10.86
CA VAL A 141 9.28 3.39 -12.05
C VAL A 141 8.89 4.14 -13.33
N TRP A 142 7.67 4.64 -13.41
CA TRP A 142 7.19 5.41 -14.57
C TRP A 142 7.99 6.70 -14.79
N GLU A 143 8.34 7.41 -13.74
CA GLU A 143 9.17 8.63 -13.85
C GLU A 143 10.58 8.33 -14.39
N HIS A 144 11.19 7.20 -14.01
CA HIS A 144 12.53 6.81 -14.46
C HIS A 144 12.55 6.16 -15.84
N ARG A 145 11.63 5.24 -16.11
CA ARG A 145 11.58 4.50 -17.39
C ARG A 145 10.82 5.21 -18.50
N LYS A 146 9.98 6.21 -18.18
CA LYS A 146 9.08 6.94 -19.08
C LYS A 146 7.89 6.13 -19.60
N ASN A 147 7.89 4.80 -19.52
CA ASN A 147 6.78 3.90 -19.83
C ASN A 147 6.77 2.70 -18.85
N LEU A 148 5.69 1.95 -18.85
CA LEU A 148 5.52 0.73 -18.04
C LEU A 148 5.31 -0.51 -18.92
N GLU A 149 5.63 -0.43 -20.22
CA GLU A 149 5.47 -1.52 -21.16
C GLU A 149 6.54 -2.61 -20.95
N ASN A 150 6.15 -3.88 -21.05
CA ASN A 150 7.01 -5.05 -20.93
C ASN A 150 7.90 -5.03 -19.67
N LEU A 151 7.35 -4.54 -18.57
CA LEU A 151 8.07 -4.35 -17.32
C LEU A 151 8.30 -5.69 -16.62
N LYS A 152 9.55 -6.08 -16.39
CA LYS A 152 9.92 -7.18 -15.50
C LYS A 152 10.31 -6.62 -14.14
N ILE A 153 9.48 -6.89 -13.13
CA ILE A 153 9.74 -6.54 -11.73
C ILE A 153 10.12 -7.80 -10.97
N VAL A 154 11.27 -7.77 -10.32
CA VAL A 154 11.72 -8.84 -9.43
C VAL A 154 11.69 -8.33 -8.00
N TYR A 155 10.83 -8.91 -7.19
CA TYR A 155 10.84 -8.71 -5.74
C TYR A 155 11.72 -9.77 -5.08
N MET A 156 12.63 -9.35 -4.21
CA MET A 156 13.51 -10.24 -3.45
C MET A 156 13.23 -10.09 -1.95
N GLY A 157 12.76 -11.16 -1.32
CA GLY A 157 12.44 -11.13 0.12
C GLY A 157 11.22 -11.97 0.47
N ASP A 158 10.55 -11.62 1.56
CA ASP A 158 9.38 -12.30 2.08
C ASP A 158 8.12 -12.03 1.24
N GLY A 159 7.34 -13.05 0.90
CA GLY A 159 6.08 -12.95 0.17
C GLY A 159 4.96 -12.28 0.98
N ASN A 160 5.21 -11.09 1.49
CA ASN A 160 4.41 -10.35 2.44
C ASN A 160 3.35 -9.42 1.80
N ASN A 161 2.80 -8.50 2.59
CA ASN A 161 1.80 -7.51 2.18
C ASN A 161 2.24 -6.58 1.03
N ILE A 162 3.54 -6.37 0.84
CA ILE A 162 4.09 -5.61 -0.30
C ILE A 162 3.92 -6.43 -1.57
N VAL A 163 4.29 -7.71 -1.53
CA VAL A 163 4.10 -8.63 -2.67
C VAL A 163 2.62 -8.77 -3.01
N HIS A 164 1.74 -8.93 -2.01
CA HIS A 164 0.29 -8.98 -2.27
C HIS A 164 -0.21 -7.73 -3.00
N SER A 165 0.30 -6.55 -2.65
CA SER A 165 -0.09 -5.32 -3.33
C SER A 165 0.46 -5.21 -4.75
N TRP A 166 1.67 -5.72 -5.00
CA TRP A 166 2.21 -5.85 -6.35
C TRP A 166 1.39 -6.81 -7.21
N LEU A 167 0.98 -7.95 -6.66
CA LEU A 167 0.13 -8.92 -7.35
C LEU A 167 -1.26 -8.34 -7.64
N GLN A 168 -1.84 -7.56 -6.73
CA GLN A 168 -3.07 -6.82 -7.00
C GLN A 168 -2.89 -5.83 -8.16
N LEU A 169 -1.78 -5.09 -8.23
CA LEU A 169 -1.50 -4.23 -9.37
C LEU A 169 -1.27 -5.02 -10.66
N ALA A 170 -0.55 -6.15 -10.59
CA ALA A 170 -0.32 -7.04 -11.73
C ALA A 170 -1.60 -7.67 -12.28
N SER A 171 -2.66 -7.79 -11.48
CA SER A 171 -3.96 -8.22 -11.98
C SER A 171 -4.70 -7.15 -12.81
N ILE A 172 -4.16 -5.91 -12.87
CA ILE A 172 -4.79 -4.76 -13.53
C ILE A 172 -3.90 -4.16 -14.61
N LEU A 173 -2.59 -4.04 -14.36
CA LEU A 173 -1.61 -3.49 -15.29
C LEU A 173 -0.66 -4.59 -15.77
N PRO A 174 -0.37 -4.65 -17.09
CA PRO A 174 0.48 -5.69 -17.65
C PRO A 174 1.93 -5.57 -17.18
N MET A 175 2.46 -6.65 -16.61
CA MET A 175 3.84 -6.80 -16.20
C MET A 175 4.24 -8.28 -16.07
N HIS A 176 5.53 -8.55 -16.04
CA HIS A 176 6.08 -9.83 -15.58
C HIS A 176 6.58 -9.63 -14.13
N PHE A 177 5.84 -10.16 -13.16
CA PHE A 177 6.20 -10.06 -11.75
C PHE A 177 6.83 -11.37 -11.26
N VAL A 178 8.05 -11.28 -10.74
CA VAL A 178 8.79 -12.40 -10.16
C VAL A 178 8.92 -12.17 -8.66
N CYS A 179 8.43 -13.12 -7.85
CA CYS A 179 8.70 -13.15 -6.42
C CYS A 179 9.82 -14.14 -6.15
N CYS A 180 10.98 -13.62 -5.73
CA CYS A 180 12.13 -14.43 -5.36
C CYS A 180 12.28 -14.46 -3.84
N ASN A 181 11.96 -15.60 -3.24
CA ASN A 181 11.89 -15.80 -1.79
C ASN A 181 12.45 -17.15 -1.36
N PRO A 182 12.93 -17.30 -0.12
CA PRO A 182 13.22 -18.62 0.45
C PRO A 182 11.99 -19.51 0.46
N SER A 183 12.18 -20.81 0.36
CA SER A 183 11.10 -21.79 0.47
C SER A 183 10.31 -21.61 1.78
N GLY A 184 8.98 -21.60 1.69
CA GLY A 184 8.08 -21.39 2.81
C GLY A 184 7.75 -19.93 3.13
N PHE A 185 8.24 -18.99 2.32
CA PHE A 185 7.93 -17.56 2.39
C PHE A 185 7.19 -17.07 1.15
N ASP A 186 6.41 -17.95 0.55
CA ASP A 186 5.64 -17.65 -0.66
C ASP A 186 4.47 -16.69 -0.36
N PRO A 187 4.05 -15.88 -1.35
CA PRO A 187 2.87 -15.03 -1.20
C PRO A 187 1.58 -15.84 -1.05
N ASP A 188 0.52 -15.18 -0.58
CA ASP A 188 -0.80 -15.77 -0.44
C ASP A 188 -1.34 -16.33 -1.77
N GLU A 189 -1.75 -17.60 -1.76
CA GLU A 189 -2.19 -18.33 -2.95
C GLU A 189 -3.40 -17.66 -3.65
N LYS A 190 -4.32 -17.07 -2.87
CA LYS A 190 -5.48 -16.38 -3.45
C LYS A 190 -5.07 -15.14 -4.24
N THR A 191 -4.03 -14.45 -3.78
CA THR A 191 -3.51 -13.27 -4.46
C THR A 191 -2.74 -13.66 -5.72
N ILE A 192 -2.02 -14.79 -5.70
CA ILE A 192 -1.41 -15.38 -6.91
C ILE A 192 -2.50 -15.76 -7.92
N GLN A 193 -3.55 -16.44 -7.47
CA GLN A 193 -4.66 -16.86 -8.33
C GLN A 193 -5.35 -15.68 -9.00
N MET A 194 -5.47 -14.52 -8.33
CA MET A 194 -6.02 -13.30 -8.92
C MET A 194 -5.25 -12.85 -10.17
N VAL A 195 -3.91 -12.96 -10.17
CA VAL A 195 -3.09 -12.64 -11.35
C VAL A 195 -3.35 -13.63 -12.48
N HIS A 196 -3.40 -14.92 -12.16
CA HIS A 196 -3.68 -15.96 -13.17
C HIS A 196 -5.08 -15.80 -13.79
N ASP A 197 -6.09 -15.50 -12.99
CA ASP A 197 -7.47 -15.32 -13.45
C ASP A 197 -7.62 -14.08 -14.34
N SER A 198 -6.87 -13.02 -14.07
CA SER A 198 -6.91 -11.79 -14.86
C SER A 198 -6.36 -11.97 -16.29
N GLN A 199 -5.40 -12.85 -16.48
CA GLN A 199 -4.66 -13.05 -17.74
C GLN A 199 -3.99 -11.78 -18.30
N ILE A 200 -3.77 -10.76 -17.44
CA ILE A 200 -3.17 -9.47 -17.81
C ILE A 200 -1.64 -9.52 -17.67
N SER A 201 -1.15 -10.18 -16.62
CA SER A 201 0.26 -10.28 -16.27
C SER A 201 0.72 -11.73 -16.13
N THR A 202 2.03 -11.92 -16.08
CA THR A 202 2.62 -13.21 -15.70
C THR A 202 3.20 -13.12 -14.30
N PHE A 203 3.02 -14.18 -13.52
CA PHE A 203 3.62 -14.36 -12.20
C PHE A 203 4.57 -15.55 -12.22
N GLU A 204 5.72 -15.37 -11.60
CA GLU A 204 6.72 -16.42 -11.41
C GLU A 204 7.18 -16.43 -9.94
N SER A 205 7.17 -17.61 -9.30
CA SER A 205 7.85 -17.84 -8.02
C SER A 205 9.24 -18.43 -8.29
N SER A 206 10.25 -17.87 -7.66
CA SER A 206 11.65 -18.33 -7.81
C SER A 206 12.33 -18.45 -6.44
N HIS A 207 13.21 -19.43 -6.30
CA HIS A 207 14.07 -19.60 -5.12
C HIS A 207 15.56 -19.40 -5.46
N ASP A 208 15.86 -19.00 -6.71
CA ASP A 208 17.23 -18.71 -7.16
C ASP A 208 17.39 -17.22 -7.48
N PRO A 209 18.02 -16.43 -6.59
CA PRO A 209 18.25 -15.01 -6.78
C PRO A 209 18.96 -14.65 -8.07
N ASN A 210 19.98 -15.43 -8.46
CA ASN A 210 20.77 -15.15 -9.64
C ASN A 210 19.98 -15.32 -10.94
N SER A 211 19.14 -16.35 -10.99
CA SER A 211 18.25 -16.58 -12.12
C SER A 211 17.12 -15.55 -12.17
N ALA A 212 16.51 -15.23 -11.04
CA ALA A 212 15.38 -14.31 -10.95
C ALA A 212 15.70 -12.92 -11.49
N VAL A 213 16.86 -12.35 -11.13
CA VAL A 213 17.23 -10.98 -11.52
C VAL A 213 17.66 -10.83 -12.98
N ASN A 214 17.86 -11.93 -13.70
CA ASN A 214 18.27 -11.86 -15.08
C ASN A 214 17.22 -11.17 -15.96
N GLY A 215 17.59 -10.08 -16.60
CA GLY A 215 16.71 -9.28 -17.44
C GLY A 215 15.66 -8.48 -16.67
N ALA A 216 15.85 -8.27 -15.36
CA ALA A 216 14.96 -7.42 -14.55
C ALA A 216 15.11 -5.95 -14.96
N ASP A 217 13.97 -5.27 -15.08
CA ASP A 217 13.90 -3.81 -15.24
C ASP A 217 13.90 -3.11 -13.89
N VAL A 218 13.33 -3.76 -12.88
CA VAL A 218 13.22 -3.28 -11.50
C VAL A 218 13.55 -4.42 -10.56
N ILE A 219 14.46 -4.17 -9.62
CA ILE A 219 14.71 -5.05 -8.48
C ILE A 219 14.16 -4.32 -7.24
N TYR A 220 13.27 -4.98 -6.54
CA TYR A 220 12.60 -4.46 -5.36
C TYR A 220 12.94 -5.30 -4.15
N THR A 221 13.31 -4.67 -3.04
CA THR A 221 13.55 -5.33 -1.76
C THR A 221 12.83 -4.60 -0.63
N ASP A 222 12.51 -5.31 0.44
CA ASP A 222 11.95 -4.76 1.67
C ASP A 222 12.68 -5.39 2.87
N VAL A 223 12.38 -4.92 4.07
CA VAL A 223 12.93 -5.48 5.31
C VAL A 223 12.47 -6.93 5.51
N TRP A 224 13.35 -7.79 5.97
CA TRP A 224 13.04 -9.20 6.20
C TRP A 224 12.22 -9.45 7.46
N ALA A 225 12.26 -8.55 8.42
CA ALA A 225 11.48 -8.59 9.66
C ALA A 225 10.63 -7.33 9.78
N SER A 226 9.31 -7.48 9.71
CA SER A 226 8.37 -6.38 9.94
C SER A 226 8.34 -5.95 11.41
N MET A 227 7.87 -4.73 11.68
CA MET A 227 7.65 -4.26 13.04
C MET A 227 6.71 -5.22 13.80
N GLY A 228 7.18 -5.78 14.90
CA GLY A 228 6.49 -6.81 15.69
C GLY A 228 7.17 -8.18 15.64
N GLN A 229 8.07 -8.43 14.67
CA GLN A 229 8.79 -9.70 14.48
C GLN A 229 10.26 -9.62 14.95
N LYS A 230 10.57 -8.78 15.92
CA LYS A 230 11.96 -8.56 16.38
C LYS A 230 12.60 -9.80 17.00
N GLU A 231 11.80 -10.68 17.59
CA GLU A 231 12.29 -11.94 18.19
C GLU A 231 12.72 -12.96 17.10
N GLU A 232 12.15 -12.84 15.90
CA GLU A 232 12.49 -13.66 14.73
C GLU A 232 13.58 -13.04 13.84
N ALA A 233 14.01 -11.80 14.13
CA ALA A 233 14.87 -11.02 13.24
C ALA A 233 16.21 -11.72 12.95
N GLU A 234 16.86 -12.30 13.97
CA GLU A 234 18.14 -13.01 13.80
C GLU A 234 18.02 -14.30 12.98
N GLU A 235 16.90 -15.00 13.10
CA GLU A 235 16.63 -16.20 12.31
C GLU A 235 16.31 -15.83 10.85
N ARG A 236 15.48 -14.83 10.65
CA ARG A 236 15.16 -14.29 9.33
C ARG A 236 16.39 -13.75 8.60
N GLU A 237 17.30 -13.06 9.30
CA GLU A 237 18.54 -12.57 8.72
C GLU A 237 19.40 -13.72 8.12
N LYS A 238 19.41 -14.88 8.76
CA LYS A 238 20.11 -16.06 8.25
C LYS A 238 19.42 -16.68 7.05
N ILE A 239 18.07 -16.78 7.11
CA ILE A 239 17.25 -17.36 6.04
C ILE A 239 17.31 -16.52 4.77
N PHE A 240 17.30 -15.20 4.90
CA PHE A 240 17.27 -14.25 3.78
C PHE A 240 18.66 -13.75 3.34
N ALA A 241 19.76 -14.27 3.91
CA ALA A 241 21.10 -13.78 3.64
C ALA A 241 21.48 -13.75 2.15
N ASP A 242 20.97 -14.71 1.36
CA ASP A 242 21.22 -14.80 -0.08
C ASP A 242 20.23 -13.98 -0.94
N TYR A 243 19.23 -13.31 -0.29
CA TYR A 243 18.16 -12.56 -0.95
C TYR A 243 18.31 -11.04 -0.73
N GLN A 244 19.52 -10.51 -0.90
CA GLN A 244 19.83 -9.08 -0.72
C GLN A 244 20.62 -8.48 -1.89
#